data_c40f5900c188ce91257940d423ee9c86
#
_entry.id   c40f5900c188ce91257940d423ee9c86
#
_cell.length_a   1.000
_cell.length_b   1.000
_cell.length_c   1.000
_cell.angle_alpha   90.00
_cell.angle_beta   90.00
_cell.angle_gamma   90.00
#
_symmetry.space_group_name_H-M   'P 1'
#
loop_
_entity.id
_entity.type
_entity.pdbx_description
1 polymer ?
#
loop_
_entity_poly.entity_id
_entity_poly.type
_entity_poly.pdbx_seq_one_letter_code
_entity_poly.pdbx_strand_id
1 'polypeptide(L)'
;MDGEADFMRRALELAEFGRGRVMPNLPVGCVLVRDGEIVAEGWHDHIGGLHAEQMAIAEAEVRGVPTLGTTAYITLEPCNHFGRTPPCTEALLWAGVSHVVIGAADPNPTVRGGGTETLRSGGVNVEEGLLVDECEEQMHEFMHWCRTRRPHVLLKAAIDAHGRIDGDPALPAERFSSEASLGLVHELRADSMAILVGINTVIRDNPSLTVRGPDIGPRDSPLRVVIDPNCRVPGDSVPMVYCAVATLMVHCTDLGAIDDVPHVVRMLL
;
A
#
# COMPACT_ATOMS: atom_id res chain seq x y z
N MET A 1 -5.22 11.44 -28.84
CA MET A 1 -4.26 11.52 -27.69
C MET A 1 -5.00 11.74 -26.36
N ASP A 2 -6.08 12.51 -26.31
CA ASP A 2 -6.80 12.74 -25.04
C ASP A 2 -7.45 11.44 -24.46
N GLY A 3 -7.92 10.55 -25.29
CA GLY A 3 -8.57 9.32 -24.83
C GLY A 3 -7.64 8.29 -24.16
N GLU A 4 -6.38 8.19 -24.53
CA GLU A 4 -5.44 7.24 -23.94
C GLU A 4 -5.06 7.63 -22.51
N ALA A 5 -4.87 8.94 -22.28
CA ALA A 5 -4.64 9.47 -20.94
C ALA A 5 -5.84 9.22 -20.02
N ASP A 6 -7.07 9.26 -20.54
CA ASP A 6 -8.28 8.99 -19.76
C ASP A 6 -8.40 7.51 -19.36
N PHE A 7 -7.98 6.59 -20.24
CA PHE A 7 -7.91 5.17 -19.89
C PHE A 7 -6.84 4.90 -18.81
N MET A 8 -5.69 5.54 -18.88
CA MET A 8 -4.67 5.40 -17.85
C MET A 8 -5.11 6.04 -16.53
N ARG A 9 -5.78 7.19 -16.55
CA ARG A 9 -6.37 7.77 -15.32
C ARG A 9 -7.41 6.85 -14.72
N ARG A 10 -8.23 6.19 -15.56
CA ARG A 10 -9.17 5.20 -15.06
C ARG A 10 -8.46 4.01 -14.40
N ALA A 11 -7.36 3.54 -14.95
CA ALA A 11 -6.53 2.50 -14.32
C ALA A 11 -5.94 2.98 -12.97
N LEU A 12 -5.50 4.25 -12.87
CA LEU A 12 -5.05 4.86 -11.61
C LEU A 12 -6.18 4.92 -10.55
N GLU A 13 -7.40 5.30 -10.95
CA GLU A 13 -8.57 5.28 -10.06
C GLU A 13 -8.86 3.88 -9.52
N LEU A 14 -8.77 2.86 -10.38
CA LEU A 14 -8.98 1.46 -9.98
C LEU A 14 -7.90 0.99 -9.00
N ALA A 15 -6.64 1.38 -9.20
CA ALA A 15 -5.55 1.04 -8.31
C ALA A 15 -5.79 1.51 -6.87
N GLU A 16 -6.47 2.65 -6.68
CA GLU A 16 -6.81 3.17 -5.34
C GLU A 16 -7.68 2.22 -4.52
N PHE A 17 -8.51 1.37 -5.15
CA PHE A 17 -9.30 0.37 -4.43
C PHE A 17 -8.43 -0.69 -3.72
N GLY A 18 -7.19 -0.90 -4.20
CA GLY A 18 -6.20 -1.78 -3.57
C GLY A 18 -5.36 -1.10 -2.48
N ARG A 19 -5.36 0.24 -2.39
CA ARG A 19 -4.53 0.99 -1.44
C ARG A 19 -4.78 0.54 0.01
N GLY A 20 -3.71 0.31 0.77
CA GLY A 20 -3.76 -0.18 2.15
C GLY A 20 -4.20 -1.66 2.31
N ARG A 21 -4.52 -2.38 1.21
CA ARG A 21 -5.00 -3.78 1.24
C ARG A 21 -4.00 -4.76 0.63
N VAL A 22 -3.13 -4.27 -0.23
CA VAL A 22 -2.20 -5.09 -1.01
C VAL A 22 -0.78 -5.09 -0.45
N MET A 23 -0.48 -4.27 0.56
CA MET A 23 0.87 -4.16 1.12
C MET A 23 1.44 -5.52 1.55
N PRO A 24 2.72 -5.82 1.29
CA PRO A 24 3.75 -4.95 0.72
C PRO A 24 3.74 -4.85 -0.82
N ASN A 25 2.75 -5.42 -1.52
CA ASN A 25 2.58 -5.25 -2.96
C ASN A 25 2.11 -3.82 -3.27
N LEU A 26 2.16 -3.48 -4.56
CA LEU A 26 1.73 -2.18 -5.06
C LEU A 26 0.24 -2.18 -5.41
N PRO A 27 -0.45 -1.05 -5.23
CA PRO A 27 -1.73 -0.82 -5.86
C PRO A 27 -1.52 -0.68 -7.37
N VAL A 28 -2.15 -1.55 -8.14
CA VAL A 28 -2.07 -1.57 -9.61
C VAL A 28 -3.48 -1.64 -10.16
N GLY A 29 -3.73 -0.89 -11.23
CA GLY A 29 -4.97 -0.92 -11.99
C GLY A 29 -4.72 -1.26 -13.45
N CYS A 30 -5.71 -1.88 -14.07
CA CYS A 30 -5.70 -2.27 -15.47
C CYS A 30 -7.08 -2.03 -16.10
N VAL A 31 -7.11 -1.45 -17.29
CA VAL A 31 -8.31 -1.40 -18.13
C VAL A 31 -8.03 -2.05 -19.48
N LEU A 32 -8.96 -2.87 -19.96
CA LEU A 32 -8.94 -3.41 -21.31
C LEU A 32 -9.85 -2.56 -22.21
N VAL A 33 -9.31 -2.11 -23.32
CA VAL A 33 -9.99 -1.20 -24.26
C VAL A 33 -10.11 -1.85 -25.62
N ARG A 34 -11.26 -1.70 -26.27
CA ARG A 34 -11.51 -2.07 -27.65
C ARG A 34 -12.33 -0.99 -28.32
N ASP A 35 -11.96 -0.60 -29.53
CA ASP A 35 -12.68 0.39 -30.35
C ASP A 35 -12.94 1.72 -29.61
N GLY A 36 -12.02 2.10 -28.70
CA GLY A 36 -12.11 3.32 -27.91
C GLY A 36 -13.03 3.23 -26.68
N GLU A 37 -13.52 2.03 -26.33
CA GLU A 37 -14.38 1.80 -25.16
C GLU A 37 -13.72 0.84 -24.16
N ILE A 38 -13.89 1.10 -22.86
CA ILE A 38 -13.46 0.19 -21.81
C ILE A 38 -14.39 -1.03 -21.83
N VAL A 39 -13.81 -2.21 -22.04
CA VAL A 39 -14.55 -3.48 -22.10
C VAL A 39 -14.41 -4.31 -20.84
N ALA A 40 -13.33 -4.13 -20.07
CA ALA A 40 -13.13 -4.74 -18.75
C ALA A 40 -12.15 -3.94 -17.90
N GLU A 41 -12.26 -4.11 -16.58
CA GLU A 41 -11.49 -3.39 -15.57
C GLU A 41 -10.96 -4.35 -14.51
N GLY A 42 -9.81 -4.01 -13.91
CA GLY A 42 -9.24 -4.81 -12.85
C GLY A 42 -8.28 -4.02 -11.99
N TRP A 43 -8.14 -4.44 -10.74
CA TRP A 43 -7.17 -3.90 -9.80
C TRP A 43 -6.66 -5.01 -8.87
N HIS A 44 -5.50 -4.80 -8.28
CA HIS A 44 -5.02 -5.73 -7.25
C HIS A 44 -5.78 -5.46 -5.95
N ASP A 45 -6.73 -6.34 -5.59
CA ASP A 45 -7.68 -6.10 -4.49
C ASP A 45 -7.10 -6.41 -3.10
N HIS A 46 -6.32 -7.49 -2.98
CA HIS A 46 -5.73 -7.91 -1.71
C HIS A 46 -4.49 -8.78 -1.93
N ILE A 47 -3.63 -8.86 -0.91
CA ILE A 47 -2.42 -9.67 -0.97
C ILE A 47 -2.73 -11.15 -1.24
N GLY A 48 -2.10 -11.69 -2.28
CA GLY A 48 -2.31 -13.08 -2.72
C GLY A 48 -3.53 -13.28 -3.63
N GLY A 49 -4.32 -12.24 -3.89
CA GLY A 49 -5.35 -12.21 -4.92
C GLY A 49 -4.79 -12.07 -6.34
N LEU A 50 -5.68 -11.98 -7.31
CA LEU A 50 -5.31 -11.72 -8.70
C LEU A 50 -4.64 -10.35 -8.83
N HIS A 51 -3.67 -10.25 -9.73
CA HIS A 51 -3.13 -8.97 -10.15
C HIS A 51 -4.14 -8.24 -11.05
N ALA A 52 -3.96 -6.93 -11.25
CA ALA A 52 -4.89 -6.08 -11.99
C ALA A 52 -5.20 -6.61 -13.39
N GLU A 53 -4.19 -7.05 -14.12
CA GLU A 53 -4.31 -7.60 -15.46
C GLU A 53 -5.14 -8.88 -15.48
N GLN A 54 -4.86 -9.79 -14.54
CA GLN A 54 -5.59 -11.05 -14.39
C GLN A 54 -7.04 -10.81 -13.98
N MET A 55 -7.29 -9.81 -13.11
CA MET A 55 -8.64 -9.43 -12.70
C MET A 55 -9.43 -8.85 -13.88
N ALA A 56 -8.82 -7.96 -14.69
CA ALA A 56 -9.47 -7.41 -15.88
C ALA A 56 -9.81 -8.50 -16.91
N ILE A 57 -8.91 -9.47 -17.12
CA ILE A 57 -9.16 -10.63 -17.99
C ILE A 57 -10.30 -11.48 -17.44
N ALA A 58 -10.30 -11.78 -16.15
CA ALA A 58 -11.36 -12.56 -15.50
C ALA A 58 -12.73 -11.84 -15.56
N GLU A 59 -12.76 -10.52 -15.38
CA GLU A 59 -13.99 -9.73 -15.56
C GLU A 59 -14.51 -9.82 -16.98
N ALA A 60 -13.63 -9.69 -17.99
CA ALA A 60 -14.02 -9.87 -19.38
C ALA A 60 -14.62 -11.26 -19.64
N GLU A 61 -14.01 -12.31 -19.11
CA GLU A 61 -14.52 -13.69 -19.22
C GLU A 61 -15.92 -13.84 -18.60
N VAL A 62 -16.11 -13.34 -17.39
CA VAL A 62 -17.42 -13.38 -16.70
C VAL A 62 -18.49 -12.66 -17.50
N ARG A 63 -18.13 -11.55 -18.14
CA ARG A 63 -19.07 -10.78 -18.99
C ARG A 63 -19.22 -11.33 -20.40
N GLY A 64 -18.49 -12.39 -20.77
CA GLY A 64 -18.48 -12.95 -22.11
C GLY A 64 -17.92 -12.02 -23.16
N VAL A 65 -17.04 -11.09 -22.78
CA VAL A 65 -16.40 -10.14 -23.70
C VAL A 65 -15.04 -10.71 -24.15
N PRO A 66 -14.81 -10.88 -25.47
CA PRO A 66 -13.53 -11.37 -25.94
C PRO A 66 -12.40 -10.37 -25.64
N THR A 67 -11.25 -10.85 -25.19
CA THR A 67 -10.04 -10.04 -24.91
C THR A 67 -9.08 -9.95 -26.11
N LEU A 68 -9.27 -10.82 -27.09
CA LEU A 68 -8.43 -10.88 -28.31
C LEU A 68 -8.41 -9.52 -29.03
N GLY A 69 -7.23 -8.97 -29.26
CA GLY A 69 -7.03 -7.72 -29.99
C GLY A 69 -7.30 -6.44 -29.18
N THR A 70 -7.54 -6.56 -27.87
CA THR A 70 -7.68 -5.38 -26.98
C THR A 70 -6.36 -4.67 -26.75
N THR A 71 -6.45 -3.42 -26.29
CA THR A 71 -5.33 -2.66 -25.69
C THR A 71 -5.51 -2.68 -24.18
N ALA A 72 -4.44 -3.03 -23.44
CA ALA A 72 -4.39 -2.96 -21.98
C ALA A 72 -3.66 -1.71 -21.53
N TYR A 73 -4.26 -0.85 -20.71
CA TYR A 73 -3.63 0.26 -20.02
C TYR A 73 -3.37 -0.16 -18.57
N ILE A 74 -2.11 -0.14 -18.15
CA ILE A 74 -1.67 -0.70 -16.86
C ILE A 74 -0.76 0.31 -16.17
N THR A 75 -1.04 0.62 -14.91
CA THR A 75 -0.32 1.66 -14.16
C THR A 75 1.13 1.28 -13.86
N LEU A 76 1.47 -0.01 -13.88
CA LEU A 76 2.81 -0.55 -13.59
C LEU A 76 3.17 -1.64 -14.61
N GLU A 77 4.45 -1.78 -14.91
CA GLU A 77 4.99 -2.85 -15.77
C GLU A 77 4.50 -4.23 -15.30
N PRO A 78 3.88 -5.05 -16.20
CA PRO A 78 3.40 -6.38 -15.86
C PRO A 78 4.50 -7.31 -15.36
N CYS A 79 4.24 -8.02 -14.28
CA CYS A 79 5.21 -8.95 -13.72
C CYS A 79 5.52 -10.12 -14.67
N ASN A 80 6.80 -10.56 -14.67
CA ASN A 80 7.33 -11.65 -15.50
C ASN A 80 7.98 -12.75 -14.66
N HIS A 81 7.52 -12.97 -13.46
CA HIS A 81 8.02 -14.04 -12.58
C HIS A 81 6.85 -14.80 -11.96
N PHE A 82 7.07 -16.08 -11.68
CA PHE A 82 6.12 -16.90 -10.93
C PHE A 82 6.15 -16.48 -9.46
N GLY A 83 5.04 -15.93 -8.99
CA GLY A 83 4.79 -15.65 -7.59
C GLY A 83 3.75 -16.62 -7.02
N ARG A 84 2.75 -16.10 -6.33
CA ARG A 84 1.56 -16.84 -5.91
C ARG A 84 0.60 -17.09 -7.06
N THR A 85 0.65 -16.26 -8.09
CA THR A 85 -0.08 -16.37 -9.36
C THR A 85 0.91 -16.53 -10.52
N PRO A 86 0.48 -17.06 -11.68
CA PRO A 86 1.27 -17.02 -12.90
C PRO A 86 1.67 -15.58 -13.28
N PRO A 87 2.73 -15.39 -14.09
CA PRO A 87 3.14 -14.08 -14.58
C PRO A 87 2.00 -13.36 -15.31
N CYS A 88 1.86 -12.04 -15.08
CA CYS A 88 0.86 -11.24 -15.80
C CYS A 88 1.17 -11.16 -17.31
N THR A 89 2.44 -11.21 -17.69
CA THR A 89 2.86 -11.30 -19.09
C THR A 89 2.26 -12.52 -19.79
N GLU A 90 2.28 -13.68 -19.16
CA GLU A 90 1.64 -14.89 -19.71
C GLU A 90 0.13 -14.72 -19.83
N ALA A 91 -0.52 -14.18 -18.80
CA ALA A 91 -1.97 -13.95 -18.82
C ALA A 91 -2.38 -13.03 -19.98
N LEU A 92 -1.67 -11.93 -20.20
CA LEU A 92 -1.92 -10.99 -21.30
C LEU A 92 -1.71 -11.65 -22.69
N LEU A 93 -0.64 -12.43 -22.84
CA LEU A 93 -0.35 -13.17 -24.08
C LEU A 93 -1.45 -14.20 -24.36
N TRP A 94 -1.87 -14.99 -23.38
CA TRP A 94 -2.93 -16.00 -23.52
C TRP A 94 -4.30 -15.39 -23.79
N ALA A 95 -4.58 -14.21 -23.22
CA ALA A 95 -5.79 -13.44 -23.50
C ALA A 95 -5.80 -12.83 -24.92
N GLY A 96 -4.67 -12.87 -25.65
CA GLY A 96 -4.56 -12.33 -26.99
C GLY A 96 -4.59 -10.80 -27.05
N VAL A 97 -4.17 -10.14 -25.98
CA VAL A 97 -4.01 -8.67 -25.95
C VAL A 97 -2.98 -8.29 -27.01
N SER A 98 -3.31 -7.32 -27.87
CA SER A 98 -2.44 -6.92 -29.00
C SER A 98 -1.56 -5.72 -28.70
N HIS A 99 -1.94 -4.89 -27.76
CA HIS A 99 -1.23 -3.68 -27.37
C HIS A 99 -1.26 -3.51 -25.85
N VAL A 100 -0.15 -3.13 -25.27
CA VAL A 100 -0.04 -2.83 -23.81
C VAL A 100 0.59 -1.45 -23.65
N VAL A 101 -0.10 -0.58 -22.92
CA VAL A 101 0.36 0.76 -22.57
C VAL A 101 0.66 0.77 -21.08
N ILE A 102 1.91 1.02 -20.73
CA ILE A 102 2.44 0.96 -19.36
C ILE A 102 2.63 2.39 -18.83
N GLY A 103 2.13 2.68 -17.63
CA GLY A 103 2.37 3.95 -16.96
C GLY A 103 3.81 4.07 -16.46
N ALA A 104 4.20 3.28 -15.49
CA ALA A 104 5.54 3.29 -14.89
C ALA A 104 6.25 1.92 -15.05
N ALA A 105 7.58 1.96 -15.23
CA ALA A 105 8.40 0.75 -15.17
C ALA A 105 8.48 0.23 -13.73
N ASP A 106 8.61 -1.10 -13.55
CA ASP A 106 8.82 -1.67 -12.22
C ASP A 106 10.15 -1.13 -11.64
N PRO A 107 10.12 -0.44 -10.50
CA PRO A 107 11.33 0.13 -9.90
C PRO A 107 12.24 -0.92 -9.27
N ASN A 108 11.76 -2.17 -9.10
CA ASN A 108 12.56 -3.25 -8.54
C ASN A 108 13.59 -3.74 -9.59
N PRO A 109 14.90 -3.59 -9.33
CA PRO A 109 15.95 -3.95 -10.30
C PRO A 109 15.94 -5.42 -10.75
N THR A 110 15.32 -6.30 -9.95
CA THR A 110 15.24 -7.75 -10.28
C THR A 110 14.05 -8.08 -11.19
N VAL A 111 13.15 -7.15 -11.42
CA VAL A 111 11.91 -7.32 -12.21
C VAL A 111 11.90 -6.41 -13.44
N ARG A 112 12.47 -5.22 -13.31
CA ARG A 112 12.46 -4.14 -14.30
C ARG A 112 12.83 -4.60 -15.72
N GLY A 113 11.98 -4.24 -16.68
CA GLY A 113 12.20 -4.50 -18.11
C GLY A 113 11.90 -5.92 -18.55
N GLY A 114 11.71 -6.85 -17.64
CA GLY A 114 11.46 -8.25 -17.99
C GLY A 114 10.06 -8.48 -18.55
N GLY A 115 9.08 -7.73 -18.06
CA GLY A 115 7.70 -7.81 -18.55
C GLY A 115 7.56 -7.26 -19.97
N THR A 116 8.07 -6.06 -20.18
CA THR A 116 8.06 -5.38 -21.48
C THR A 116 8.73 -6.22 -22.57
N GLU A 117 9.94 -6.73 -22.30
CA GLU A 117 10.69 -7.54 -23.28
C GLU A 117 9.96 -8.85 -23.61
N THR A 118 9.37 -9.51 -22.62
CA THR A 118 8.60 -10.74 -22.83
C THR A 118 7.37 -10.49 -23.70
N LEU A 119 6.63 -9.42 -23.45
CA LEU A 119 5.45 -9.05 -24.25
C LEU A 119 5.83 -8.72 -25.69
N ARG A 120 6.90 -7.93 -25.92
CA ARG A 120 7.41 -7.61 -27.25
C ARG A 120 7.85 -8.86 -28.01
N SER A 121 8.56 -9.75 -27.34
CA SER A 121 8.99 -11.04 -27.92
C SER A 121 7.79 -11.94 -28.25
N GLY A 122 6.70 -11.84 -27.53
CA GLY A 122 5.42 -12.50 -27.80
C GLY A 122 4.57 -11.85 -28.89
N GLY A 123 5.05 -10.77 -29.52
CA GLY A 123 4.38 -10.08 -30.63
C GLY A 123 3.38 -9.00 -30.19
N VAL A 124 3.36 -8.62 -28.91
CA VAL A 124 2.54 -7.54 -28.40
C VAL A 124 3.24 -6.20 -28.63
N ASN A 125 2.50 -5.20 -29.14
CA ASN A 125 3.00 -3.83 -29.17
C ASN A 125 3.02 -3.25 -27.76
N VAL A 126 4.15 -2.66 -27.32
CA VAL A 126 4.28 -2.13 -25.95
C VAL A 126 4.77 -0.70 -26.00
N GLU A 127 3.95 0.20 -25.42
CA GLU A 127 4.28 1.60 -25.15
C GLU A 127 4.47 1.82 -23.66
N GLU A 128 5.41 2.71 -23.31
CA GLU A 128 5.78 2.96 -21.91
C GLU A 128 5.79 4.46 -21.60
N GLY A 129 5.46 4.82 -20.36
CA GLY A 129 5.61 6.18 -19.85
C GLY A 129 4.35 7.05 -19.98
N LEU A 130 3.19 6.49 -20.31
CA LEU A 130 1.95 7.27 -20.33
C LEU A 130 1.55 7.66 -18.90
N LEU A 131 1.50 8.96 -18.60
CA LEU A 131 1.25 9.53 -17.27
C LEU A 131 2.23 8.97 -16.21
N VAL A 132 3.49 8.84 -16.57
CA VAL A 132 4.52 8.23 -15.71
C VAL A 132 4.63 8.93 -14.36
N ASP A 133 4.56 10.26 -14.32
CA ASP A 133 4.67 11.03 -13.09
C ASP A 133 3.48 10.74 -12.16
N GLU A 134 2.25 10.64 -12.68
CA GLU A 134 1.05 10.29 -11.91
C GLU A 134 1.13 8.84 -11.39
N CYS A 135 1.63 7.92 -12.20
CA CYS A 135 1.82 6.52 -11.81
C CYS A 135 2.92 6.36 -10.75
N GLU A 136 4.07 7.03 -10.90
CA GLU A 136 5.15 7.00 -9.90
C GLU A 136 4.72 7.65 -8.58
N GLU A 137 3.95 8.75 -8.62
CA GLU A 137 3.43 9.40 -7.42
C GLU A 137 2.49 8.48 -6.65
N GLN A 138 1.62 7.73 -7.33
CA GLN A 138 0.73 6.76 -6.68
C GLN A 138 1.50 5.65 -5.93
N MET A 139 2.74 5.38 -6.31
CA MET A 139 3.60 4.34 -5.75
C MET A 139 4.85 4.92 -5.05
N HIS A 140 4.83 6.21 -4.67
CA HIS A 140 6.04 6.92 -4.23
C HIS A 140 6.75 6.27 -3.03
N GLU A 141 6.02 5.63 -2.10
CA GLU A 141 6.61 4.94 -0.96
C GLU A 141 7.48 3.76 -1.39
N PHE A 142 6.99 2.99 -2.36
CA PHE A 142 7.74 1.87 -2.91
C PHE A 142 8.91 2.34 -3.78
N MET A 143 8.71 3.37 -4.59
CA MET A 143 9.78 4.02 -5.36
C MET A 143 10.89 4.51 -4.43
N HIS A 144 10.52 5.15 -3.30
CA HIS A 144 11.47 5.58 -2.28
C HIS A 144 12.26 4.38 -1.72
N TRP A 145 11.59 3.29 -1.34
CA TRP A 145 12.25 2.09 -0.83
C TRP A 145 13.17 1.44 -1.86
N CYS A 146 12.76 1.34 -3.12
CA CYS A 146 13.59 0.79 -4.19
C CYS A 146 14.87 1.59 -4.41
N ARG A 147 14.79 2.91 -4.33
CA ARG A 147 15.92 3.83 -4.53
C ARG A 147 16.86 3.91 -3.32
N THR A 148 16.31 3.87 -2.10
CA THR A 148 17.07 4.18 -0.87
C THR A 148 17.30 2.99 0.04
N ARG A 149 16.51 1.92 -0.08
CA ARG A 149 16.41 0.79 0.88
C ARG A 149 16.07 1.25 2.29
N ARG A 150 15.37 2.37 2.40
CA ARG A 150 14.86 2.92 3.67
C ARG A 150 13.35 3.07 3.57
N PRO A 151 12.61 2.91 4.69
CA PRO A 151 11.16 3.14 4.68
C PRO A 151 10.87 4.61 4.34
N HIS A 152 9.77 4.85 3.63
CA HIS A 152 9.18 6.17 3.56
C HIS A 152 8.55 6.50 4.91
N VAL A 153 8.87 7.66 5.47
CA VAL A 153 8.41 8.07 6.81
C VAL A 153 7.52 9.29 6.70
N LEU A 154 6.26 9.13 7.10
CA LEU A 154 5.31 10.22 7.25
C LEU A 154 5.27 10.67 8.72
N LEU A 155 5.63 11.92 8.99
CA LEU A 155 5.53 12.52 10.31
C LEU A 155 4.19 13.25 10.48
N LYS A 156 3.35 12.77 11.40
CA LYS A 156 2.07 13.40 11.76
C LYS A 156 2.13 13.95 13.17
N ALA A 157 1.80 15.23 13.35
CA ALA A 157 1.58 15.84 14.65
C ALA A 157 0.26 16.63 14.65
N ALA A 158 -0.47 16.59 15.78
CA ALA A 158 -1.50 17.57 16.07
C ALA A 158 -0.88 18.69 16.90
N ILE A 159 -1.07 19.93 16.47
CA ILE A 159 -0.53 21.10 17.15
C ILE A 159 -1.65 22.09 17.46
N ASP A 160 -1.55 22.77 18.62
CA ASP A 160 -2.46 23.87 18.96
C ASP A 160 -2.06 25.19 18.24
N ALA A 161 -2.83 26.24 18.47
CA ALA A 161 -2.58 27.56 17.91
C ALA A 161 -1.22 28.18 18.34
N HIS A 162 -0.56 27.61 19.34
CA HIS A 162 0.75 28.03 19.84
C HIS A 162 1.89 27.10 19.41
N GLY A 163 1.59 26.09 18.54
CA GLY A 163 2.58 25.13 18.06
C GLY A 163 2.92 24.02 19.09
N ARG A 164 2.10 23.83 20.13
CA ARG A 164 2.35 22.79 21.15
C ARG A 164 1.62 21.50 20.76
N ILE A 165 2.21 20.37 21.07
CA ILE A 165 1.67 19.03 20.81
C ILE A 165 0.87 18.46 21.99
N ASP A 166 0.93 19.08 23.18
CA ASP A 166 0.25 18.69 24.41
C ASP A 166 -0.11 19.92 25.24
N GLY A 167 -1.09 19.78 26.12
CA GLY A 167 -1.49 20.77 27.11
C GLY A 167 -0.64 20.75 28.38
N ASP A 168 -1.25 21.08 29.53
CA ASP A 168 -0.58 21.01 30.85
C ASP A 168 -0.32 19.54 31.22
N PRO A 169 0.96 19.16 31.49
CA PRO A 169 1.29 17.79 31.90
C PRO A 169 0.62 17.33 33.20
N ALA A 170 0.19 18.26 34.06
CA ALA A 170 -0.51 17.95 35.32
C ALA A 170 -2.00 17.57 35.10
N LEU A 171 -2.53 17.85 33.92
CA LEU A 171 -3.91 17.54 33.55
C LEU A 171 -3.94 16.30 32.63
N PRO A 172 -5.08 15.59 32.49
CA PRO A 172 -5.24 14.54 31.49
C PRO A 172 -4.90 15.05 30.09
N ALA A 173 -4.43 14.15 29.22
CA ALA A 173 -4.14 14.47 27.82
C ALA A 173 -5.37 15.08 27.14
N GLU A 174 -5.21 16.25 26.54
CA GLU A 174 -6.29 16.97 25.88
C GLU A 174 -6.25 16.70 24.38
N ARG A 175 -7.42 16.37 23.82
CA ARG A 175 -7.57 16.18 22.38
C ARG A 175 -8.12 17.44 21.76
N PHE A 176 -7.34 18.10 20.91
CA PHE A 176 -7.72 19.32 20.21
C PHE A 176 -7.90 19.12 18.68
N SER A 177 -7.95 17.87 18.22
CA SER A 177 -8.24 17.55 16.81
C SER A 177 -9.75 17.41 16.61
N SER A 178 -10.27 17.92 15.47
CA SER A 178 -11.66 17.74 15.05
C SER A 178 -11.93 16.29 14.64
N GLU A 179 -13.21 15.90 14.57
CA GLU A 179 -13.61 14.58 14.05
C GLU A 179 -13.12 14.35 12.61
N ALA A 180 -13.17 15.37 11.73
CA ALA A 180 -12.63 15.28 10.39
C ALA A 180 -11.13 15.00 10.38
N SER A 181 -10.37 15.66 11.27
CA SER A 181 -8.93 15.39 11.41
C SER A 181 -8.65 13.98 11.94
N LEU A 182 -9.52 13.45 12.80
CA LEU A 182 -9.41 12.07 13.29
C LEU A 182 -9.71 11.06 12.18
N GLY A 183 -10.68 11.33 11.30
CA GLY A 183 -10.93 10.53 10.09
C GLY A 183 -9.68 10.41 9.25
N LEU A 184 -9.07 11.55 8.89
CA LEU A 184 -7.81 11.58 8.13
C LEU A 184 -6.68 10.78 8.81
N VAL A 185 -6.57 10.86 10.14
CA VAL A 185 -5.57 10.05 10.88
C VAL A 185 -5.80 8.56 10.71
N HIS A 186 -7.06 8.11 10.67
CA HIS A 186 -7.36 6.70 10.45
C HIS A 186 -7.11 6.26 9.01
N GLU A 187 -7.33 7.12 8.02
CA GLU A 187 -6.94 6.88 6.63
C GLU A 187 -5.42 6.74 6.52
N LEU A 188 -4.64 7.70 7.03
CA LEU A 188 -3.17 7.63 7.05
C LEU A 188 -2.64 6.37 7.75
N ARG A 189 -3.30 5.93 8.82
CA ARG A 189 -2.94 4.66 9.47
C ARG A 189 -3.26 3.45 8.60
N ALA A 190 -4.39 3.46 7.90
CA ALA A 190 -4.79 2.37 7.01
C ALA A 190 -3.80 2.20 5.84
N ASP A 191 -3.19 3.29 5.40
CA ASP A 191 -2.20 3.30 4.32
C ASP A 191 -0.76 3.08 4.82
N SER A 192 -0.57 2.88 6.12
CA SER A 192 0.75 2.65 6.71
C SER A 192 0.98 1.19 7.06
N MET A 193 2.18 0.67 6.81
CA MET A 193 2.60 -0.67 7.25
C MET A 193 2.88 -0.71 8.76
N ALA A 194 3.32 0.41 9.33
CA ALA A 194 3.61 0.52 10.75
C ALA A 194 3.28 1.92 11.29
N ILE A 195 2.87 1.99 12.57
CA ILE A 195 2.71 3.23 13.33
C ILE A 195 3.73 3.25 14.44
N LEU A 196 4.62 4.26 14.43
CA LEU A 196 5.69 4.40 15.40
C LEU A 196 5.39 5.54 16.37
N VAL A 197 5.52 5.28 17.67
CA VAL A 197 5.41 6.29 18.74
C VAL A 197 6.56 6.14 19.75
N GLY A 198 6.89 7.24 20.43
CA GLY A 198 7.76 7.20 21.58
C GLY A 198 7.02 6.75 22.84
N ILE A 199 7.78 6.24 23.84
CA ILE A 199 7.22 5.76 25.11
C ILE A 199 6.41 6.85 25.86
N ASN A 200 6.81 8.11 25.74
CA ASN A 200 6.09 9.20 26.40
C ASN A 200 4.64 9.32 25.88
N THR A 201 4.39 9.07 24.59
CA THR A 201 3.04 9.01 24.02
C THR A 201 2.22 7.88 24.64
N VAL A 202 2.86 6.70 24.85
CA VAL A 202 2.15 5.58 25.49
C VAL A 202 1.78 5.89 26.93
N ILE A 203 2.72 6.45 27.72
CA ILE A 203 2.49 6.84 29.11
C ILE A 203 1.43 7.94 29.23
N ARG A 204 1.44 8.90 28.30
CA ARG A 204 0.57 10.07 28.33
C ARG A 204 -0.84 9.77 27.84
N ASP A 205 -0.99 9.07 26.74
CA ASP A 205 -2.25 8.95 25.97
C ASP A 205 -2.82 7.53 26.03
N ASN A 206 -2.04 6.53 26.42
CA ASN A 206 -2.38 5.10 26.37
C ASN A 206 -3.11 4.72 25.07
N PRO A 207 -2.52 5.00 23.88
CA PRO A 207 -3.21 4.95 22.60
C PRO A 207 -3.38 3.51 22.11
N SER A 208 -4.52 3.20 21.46
CA SER A 208 -4.73 1.90 20.83
C SER A 208 -3.92 1.71 19.54
N LEU A 209 -3.60 2.79 18.84
CA LEU A 209 -2.85 2.81 17.54
C LEU A 209 -3.48 1.88 16.49
N THR A 210 -4.79 1.74 16.49
CA THR A 210 -5.56 0.91 15.55
C THR A 210 -6.21 1.77 14.47
N VAL A 211 -6.58 1.13 13.36
CA VAL A 211 -7.42 1.72 12.33
C VAL A 211 -8.88 1.59 12.74
N ARG A 212 -9.65 2.66 12.64
CA ARG A 212 -11.08 2.71 12.99
C ARG A 212 -11.78 3.72 12.10
N GLY A 213 -13.03 3.45 11.72
CA GLY A 213 -13.87 4.36 10.94
C GLY A 213 -14.91 3.59 10.14
N PRO A 214 -16.11 4.15 9.92
CA PRO A 214 -17.18 3.48 9.18
C PRO A 214 -16.87 3.34 7.68
N ASP A 215 -16.07 4.25 7.14
CA ASP A 215 -15.77 4.31 5.70
C ASP A 215 -14.46 3.57 5.34
N ILE A 216 -13.74 3.08 6.35
CA ILE A 216 -12.52 2.29 6.16
C ILE A 216 -12.93 0.83 6.18
N GLY A 217 -12.99 0.20 5.00
CA GLY A 217 -13.30 -1.24 4.88
C GLY A 217 -12.36 -2.12 5.73
N PRO A 218 -12.61 -3.44 5.79
CA PRO A 218 -11.79 -4.35 6.57
C PRO A 218 -10.35 -4.32 6.05
N ARG A 219 -9.46 -3.76 6.81
CA ARG A 219 -8.01 -3.65 6.52
C ARG A 219 -7.26 -4.22 7.70
N ASP A 220 -6.10 -4.80 7.42
CA ASP A 220 -5.19 -5.23 8.47
C ASP A 220 -4.68 -4.00 9.22
N SER A 221 -4.65 -4.09 10.54
CA SER A 221 -4.10 -3.00 11.35
C SER A 221 -2.58 -2.97 11.18
N PRO A 222 -1.98 -1.76 11.02
CA PRO A 222 -0.53 -1.60 10.90
C PRO A 222 0.20 -2.11 12.14
N LEU A 223 1.45 -2.53 11.96
CA LEU A 223 2.33 -2.91 13.06
C LEU A 223 2.50 -1.70 14.01
N ARG A 224 2.24 -1.90 15.29
CA ARG A 224 2.53 -0.88 16.31
C ARG A 224 4.01 -0.95 16.68
N VAL A 225 4.71 0.18 16.66
CA VAL A 225 6.12 0.28 17.05
C VAL A 225 6.24 1.28 18.17
N VAL A 226 6.81 0.85 19.31
CA VAL A 226 7.04 1.73 20.47
C VAL A 226 8.53 1.83 20.73
N ILE A 227 9.06 3.04 20.67
CA ILE A 227 10.48 3.33 21.03
C ILE A 227 10.54 3.59 22.52
N ASP A 228 11.10 2.63 23.25
CA ASP A 228 11.24 2.66 24.72
C ASP A 228 12.64 2.27 25.16
N PRO A 229 13.63 3.17 25.04
CA PRO A 229 15.02 2.85 25.36
C PRO A 229 15.25 2.37 26.79
N ASN A 230 14.38 2.75 27.72
CA ASN A 230 14.58 2.53 29.16
C ASN A 230 13.54 1.59 29.79
N CYS A 231 12.77 0.87 28.98
CA CYS A 231 11.72 -0.06 29.45
C CYS A 231 10.72 0.54 30.44
N ARG A 232 10.16 1.69 30.12
CA ARG A 232 9.19 2.41 30.95
C ARG A 232 7.75 2.09 30.60
N VAL A 233 7.48 1.25 29.61
CA VAL A 233 6.13 0.93 29.17
C VAL A 233 5.33 0.28 30.31
N PRO A 234 4.14 0.81 30.69
CA PRO A 234 3.28 0.17 31.66
C PRO A 234 2.75 -1.17 31.13
N GLY A 235 2.84 -2.24 31.93
CA GLY A 235 2.42 -3.58 31.51
C GLY A 235 0.93 -3.70 31.21
N ASP A 236 0.10 -2.81 31.74
CA ASP A 236 -1.35 -2.71 31.52
C ASP A 236 -1.73 -1.72 30.40
N SER A 237 -0.74 -1.11 29.73
CA SER A 237 -1.02 -0.18 28.61
C SER A 237 -1.67 -0.91 27.42
N VAL A 238 -2.53 -0.19 26.70
CA VAL A 238 -3.26 -0.76 25.54
C VAL A 238 -2.34 -1.40 24.50
N PRO A 239 -1.19 -0.82 24.10
CA PRO A 239 -0.28 -1.50 23.20
C PRO A 239 0.26 -2.84 23.70
N MET A 240 0.34 -3.04 25.02
CA MET A 240 0.84 -4.27 25.63
C MET A 240 -0.25 -5.33 25.77
N VAL A 241 -1.47 -4.95 26.15
CA VAL A 241 -2.55 -5.90 26.48
C VAL A 241 -3.49 -6.20 25.31
N TYR A 242 -3.55 -5.33 24.30
CA TYR A 242 -4.44 -5.52 23.14
C TYR A 242 -3.81 -6.44 22.10
N CYS A 243 -4.11 -7.73 22.17
CA CYS A 243 -3.48 -8.81 21.37
C CYS A 243 -3.90 -8.86 19.90
N ALA A 244 -4.98 -8.18 19.49
CA ALA A 244 -5.48 -8.24 18.11
C ALA A 244 -4.55 -7.56 17.08
N VAL A 245 -3.58 -6.76 17.52
CA VAL A 245 -2.60 -6.07 16.68
C VAL A 245 -1.20 -6.32 17.22
N ALA A 246 -0.28 -6.75 16.34
CA ALA A 246 1.12 -6.96 16.71
C ALA A 246 1.79 -5.66 17.18
N THR A 247 2.66 -5.77 18.19
CA THR A 247 3.45 -4.65 18.72
C THR A 247 4.93 -5.01 18.73
N LEU A 248 5.76 -4.14 18.16
CA LEU A 248 7.21 -4.19 18.21
C LEU A 248 7.71 -3.20 19.27
N MET A 249 8.40 -3.70 20.29
CA MET A 249 9.06 -2.86 21.28
C MET A 249 10.53 -2.71 20.93
N VAL A 250 11.01 -1.47 20.84
CA VAL A 250 12.40 -1.16 20.53
C VAL A 250 13.09 -0.60 21.78
N HIS A 251 14.05 -1.37 22.32
CA HIS A 251 14.80 -1.03 23.53
C HIS A 251 16.28 -0.84 23.23
N CYS A 252 17.00 -0.12 24.10
CA CYS A 252 18.45 -0.18 24.15
C CYS A 252 18.89 -1.48 24.86
N THR A 253 20.01 -2.04 24.43
CA THR A 253 20.61 -3.29 24.93
C THR A 253 20.88 -3.26 26.42
N ASP A 254 20.62 -4.35 27.10
CA ASP A 254 20.88 -4.79 28.48
C ASP A 254 19.62 -5.02 29.34
N LEU A 255 18.65 -5.70 28.79
CA LEU A 255 17.43 -6.01 29.53
C LEU A 255 17.25 -7.47 29.71
N GLY A 256 17.39 -7.88 30.98
CA GLY A 256 16.91 -9.16 31.46
C GLY A 256 15.43 -9.36 31.07
N ALA A 257 15.07 -10.59 30.80
CA ALA A 257 13.83 -11.04 30.22
C ALA A 257 12.55 -10.30 30.70
N ILE A 258 11.81 -9.80 29.71
CA ILE A 258 10.34 -9.69 29.79
C ILE A 258 9.81 -10.81 28.87
N ASP A 259 9.62 -12.01 29.39
CA ASP A 259 9.58 -13.20 28.53
C ASP A 259 8.19 -13.65 28.08
N ASP A 260 7.07 -13.02 28.42
CA ASP A 260 5.77 -13.67 28.20
C ASP A 260 4.66 -12.81 27.56
N VAL A 261 4.96 -12.05 26.50
CA VAL A 261 3.87 -11.45 25.69
C VAL A 261 3.98 -11.92 24.23
N PRO A 262 3.22 -12.95 23.83
CA PRO A 262 3.42 -13.66 22.55
C PRO A 262 3.21 -12.79 21.30
N HIS A 263 2.48 -11.66 21.42
CA HIS A 263 2.19 -10.74 20.32
C HIS A 263 3.14 -9.52 20.27
N VAL A 264 4.14 -9.47 21.15
CA VAL A 264 5.15 -8.42 21.18
C VAL A 264 6.47 -8.96 20.67
N VAL A 265 6.94 -8.44 19.54
CA VAL A 265 8.27 -8.71 19.00
C VAL A 265 9.22 -7.63 19.49
N ARG A 266 10.39 -8.03 19.97
CA ARG A 266 11.44 -7.13 20.45
C ARG A 266 12.55 -7.01 19.43
N MET A 267 13.01 -5.80 19.20
CA MET A 267 14.22 -5.53 18.47
C MET A 267 15.23 -4.87 19.44
N LEU A 268 16.38 -5.51 19.57
CA LEU A 268 17.56 -4.92 20.23
C LEU A 268 18.32 -4.11 19.18
N LEU A 269 18.63 -2.88 19.49
CA LEU A 269 19.47 -1.99 18.66
C LEU A 269 20.93 -2.07 19.10
#